data_4eadc8d992f647a1f96b348a6b447962
#
_entry.id   4eadc8d992f647a1f96b348a6b447962
#
_cell.length_a   1.000
_cell.length_b   1.000
_cell.length_c   1.000
_cell.angle_alpha   90.00
_cell.angle_beta   90.00
_cell.angle_gamma   90.00
#
_symmetry.space_group_name_H-M   'P 1'
#
loop_
_entity.id
_entity.type
_entity.pdbx_description
1 polymer ?
#
loop_
_entity_poly.entity_id
_entity_poly.type
_entity_poly.pdbx_seq_one_letter_code
_entity_poly.pdbx_strand_id
1 'polypeptide(L)'
;GKTILLSVLNKMTNHSLHGDNMTPSAYFRLANKGETSFFFDEADMWFGKKRHSEKESEMTAALNGGRTEDGIFWRSKGDGKGDFDATSFGTHCAAALAGIQLQSRLADTILDRSIVIQMRRAKPGQLKQRFRRRKHLPIFQKHGERLLRWCNDHKEQLRSHQPNIPDEVDGRDEDKWYSLISIAQLASAEWGSKLLNILLRQTPQDAEDVVIHLLRDCRRLLDGEFNGVKAIRPAEWAIALGGLPDAEDSSWYPWARYHGDKYHEQDARIKSKDVSVLLGLVGVRKRTIRIDGKPDTAFASEEIRSAQETYAPMAKHYEPEEYTPGLDSEDGNGSWISDYVNHSEEVIEDAIPF
;
A
#
# COMPACT_ATOMS: atom_id res chain seq x y z
N GLY A 1 9.88 13.54 -8.40
CA GLY A 1 10.16 12.09 -8.49
C GLY A 1 9.01 11.30 -9.08
N LYS A 2 7.75 11.52 -8.63
CA LYS A 2 6.56 10.76 -9.05
C LYS A 2 6.39 10.71 -10.58
N THR A 3 6.34 11.85 -11.24
CA THR A 3 6.21 11.95 -12.71
C THR A 3 7.33 11.22 -13.46
N ILE A 4 8.55 11.27 -12.92
CA ILE A 4 9.69 10.55 -13.51
C ILE A 4 9.47 9.05 -13.40
N LEU A 5 9.09 8.56 -12.22
CA LEU A 5 8.81 7.14 -11.99
C LEU A 5 7.71 6.64 -12.94
N LEU A 6 6.58 7.34 -13.04
CA LEU A 6 5.51 6.98 -13.96
C LEU A 6 5.97 6.99 -15.42
N SER A 7 6.81 7.96 -15.80
CA SER A 7 7.37 8.03 -17.16
C SER A 7 8.30 6.84 -17.47
N VAL A 8 9.07 6.38 -16.49
CA VAL A 8 9.91 5.19 -16.61
C VAL A 8 9.06 3.93 -16.73
N LEU A 9 8.12 3.73 -15.80
CA LEU A 9 7.21 2.59 -15.83
C LEU A 9 6.44 2.52 -17.14
N ASN A 10 5.90 3.65 -17.62
CA ASN A 10 5.21 3.72 -18.90
C ASN A 10 6.08 3.29 -20.09
N LYS A 11 7.39 3.58 -20.05
CA LYS A 11 8.31 3.13 -21.10
C LYS A 11 8.72 1.68 -21.01
N MET A 12 8.64 1.10 -19.81
CA MET A 12 8.94 -0.31 -19.56
C MET A 12 7.72 -1.21 -19.77
N THR A 13 6.52 -0.65 -19.82
CA THR A 13 5.27 -1.40 -19.93
C THR A 13 4.76 -1.38 -21.36
N ASN A 14 4.40 -2.56 -21.89
CA ASN A 14 3.70 -2.69 -23.17
C ASN A 14 2.23 -2.27 -23.03
N HIS A 15 1.64 -1.77 -24.13
CA HIS A 15 0.23 -1.31 -24.15
C HIS A 15 -0.13 -0.35 -23.00
N SER A 16 0.74 0.58 -22.71
CA SER A 16 0.60 1.54 -21.63
C SER A 16 0.05 2.88 -22.09
N LEU A 17 -0.80 3.48 -21.27
CA LEU A 17 -1.34 4.82 -21.46
C LEU A 17 -0.94 5.70 -20.27
N HIS A 18 -0.27 6.80 -20.57
CA HIS A 18 0.14 7.79 -19.57
C HIS A 18 -0.53 9.12 -19.86
N GLY A 19 -1.18 9.67 -18.85
CA GLY A 19 -1.87 10.96 -18.99
C GLY A 19 -2.30 11.56 -17.66
N ASP A 20 -2.56 12.85 -17.68
CA ASP A 20 -2.93 13.63 -16.50
C ASP A 20 -4.46 13.74 -16.35
N ASN A 21 -5.20 13.45 -17.42
CA ASN A 21 -6.65 13.55 -17.40
C ASN A 21 -7.31 12.52 -18.34
N MET A 22 -8.32 11.83 -17.82
CA MET A 22 -9.12 10.88 -18.58
C MET A 22 -10.57 10.93 -18.11
N THR A 23 -11.51 10.81 -19.05
CA THR A 23 -12.90 10.65 -18.65
C THR A 23 -13.20 9.21 -18.28
N PRO A 24 -14.12 8.93 -17.35
CA PRO A 24 -14.52 7.57 -17.03
C PRO A 24 -14.94 6.75 -18.26
N SER A 25 -15.67 7.37 -19.19
CA SER A 25 -16.06 6.72 -20.44
C SER A 25 -14.89 6.29 -21.32
N ALA A 26 -13.83 7.10 -21.38
CA ALA A 26 -12.61 6.73 -22.10
C ALA A 26 -11.88 5.58 -21.40
N TYR A 27 -11.78 5.64 -20.05
CA TYR A 27 -11.20 4.59 -19.24
C TYR A 27 -11.86 3.24 -19.49
N PHE A 28 -13.20 3.14 -19.36
CA PHE A 28 -13.94 1.90 -19.58
C PHE A 28 -13.72 1.31 -20.97
N ARG A 29 -13.75 2.13 -22.02
CA ARG A 29 -13.54 1.67 -23.39
C ARG A 29 -12.13 1.17 -23.63
N LEU A 30 -11.13 1.76 -23.00
CA LEU A 30 -9.75 1.38 -23.15
C LEU A 30 -9.43 0.16 -22.30
N ALA A 31 -9.93 0.06 -21.08
CA ALA A 31 -9.83 -1.12 -20.21
C ALA A 31 -10.48 -2.34 -20.85
N ASN A 32 -11.66 -2.18 -21.45
CA ASN A 32 -12.40 -3.25 -22.13
C ASN A 32 -11.68 -3.84 -23.36
N LYS A 33 -10.65 -3.16 -23.89
CA LYS A 33 -9.81 -3.73 -24.95
C LYS A 33 -8.87 -4.82 -24.44
N GLY A 34 -8.71 -4.92 -23.12
CA GLY A 34 -7.76 -5.80 -22.48
C GLY A 34 -6.30 -5.31 -22.60
N GLU A 35 -5.42 -5.91 -21.81
CA GLU A 35 -3.95 -5.70 -21.87
C GLU A 35 -3.48 -4.23 -21.71
N THR A 36 -4.35 -3.30 -21.28
CA THR A 36 -3.99 -1.89 -21.12
C THR A 36 -3.54 -1.62 -19.69
N SER A 37 -2.37 -1.00 -19.52
CA SER A 37 -1.90 -0.47 -18.23
C SER A 37 -2.02 1.05 -18.20
N PHE A 38 -2.56 1.60 -17.12
CA PHE A 38 -2.79 3.04 -16.97
C PHE A 38 -1.80 3.67 -16.00
N PHE A 39 -1.24 4.80 -16.40
CA PHE A 39 -0.34 5.61 -15.59
C PHE A 39 -0.90 7.02 -15.48
N PHE A 40 -1.46 7.36 -14.32
CA PHE A 40 -2.12 8.64 -14.08
C PHE A 40 -1.24 9.53 -13.22
N ASP A 41 -0.76 10.63 -13.79
CA ASP A 41 -0.11 11.70 -13.04
C ASP A 41 -1.18 12.71 -12.58
N GLU A 42 -0.89 13.47 -11.53
CA GLU A 42 -1.81 14.45 -10.93
C GLU A 42 -3.21 13.88 -10.60
N ALA A 43 -3.28 12.59 -10.22
CA ALA A 43 -4.54 11.93 -9.89
C ALA A 43 -5.29 12.61 -8.73
N ASP A 44 -4.60 13.39 -7.91
CA ASP A 44 -5.20 14.24 -6.88
C ASP A 44 -6.13 15.35 -7.41
N MET A 45 -6.10 15.62 -8.71
CA MET A 45 -7.06 16.51 -9.38
C MET A 45 -8.43 15.82 -9.59
N TRP A 46 -8.48 14.49 -9.64
CA TRP A 46 -9.73 13.74 -9.84
C TRP A 46 -10.45 13.50 -8.53
N PHE A 47 -9.71 13.27 -7.47
CA PHE A 47 -10.22 12.94 -6.14
C PHE A 47 -10.17 14.17 -5.24
N GLY A 48 -11.27 14.92 -5.18
CA GLY A 48 -11.35 16.18 -4.47
C GLY A 48 -11.88 16.06 -3.03
N LYS A 49 -11.44 16.97 -2.15
CA LYS A 49 -11.89 17.02 -0.74
C LYS A 49 -13.34 17.47 -0.52
N LYS A 50 -14.05 17.99 -1.51
CA LYS A 50 -15.25 18.82 -1.27
C LYS A 50 -16.57 18.38 -1.93
N ARG A 51 -16.81 17.23 -2.31
CA ARG A 51 -18.01 16.57 -2.80
C ARG A 51 -17.62 15.54 -3.83
N HIS A 52 -17.99 14.32 -3.59
CA HIS A 52 -17.90 13.27 -4.60
C HIS A 52 -18.64 13.71 -5.86
N SER A 53 -17.89 13.99 -6.92
CA SER A 53 -18.50 14.23 -8.22
C SER A 53 -18.92 12.90 -8.81
N GLU A 54 -19.90 12.90 -9.72
CA GLU A 54 -20.30 11.70 -10.46
C GLU A 54 -19.10 11.05 -11.15
N LYS A 55 -18.18 11.87 -11.70
CA LYS A 55 -16.94 11.38 -12.30
C LYS A 55 -16.02 10.67 -11.30
N GLU A 56 -15.89 11.19 -10.08
CA GLU A 56 -15.11 10.58 -9.02
C GLU A 56 -15.71 9.23 -8.61
N SER A 57 -17.02 9.16 -8.45
CA SER A 57 -17.72 7.92 -8.12
C SER A 57 -17.56 6.87 -9.23
N GLU A 58 -17.69 7.26 -10.49
CA GLU A 58 -17.47 6.38 -11.64
C GLU A 58 -16.03 5.88 -11.73
N MET A 59 -15.03 6.76 -11.55
CA MET A 59 -13.62 6.34 -11.54
C MET A 59 -13.29 5.44 -10.37
N THR A 60 -13.86 5.72 -9.18
CA THR A 60 -13.71 4.86 -8.00
C THR A 60 -14.27 3.46 -8.27
N ALA A 61 -15.47 3.38 -8.85
CA ALA A 61 -16.08 2.10 -9.23
C ALA A 61 -15.23 1.34 -10.26
N ALA A 62 -14.71 2.06 -11.26
CA ALA A 62 -13.86 1.50 -12.30
C ALA A 62 -12.55 0.91 -11.73
N LEU A 63 -11.85 1.66 -10.89
CA LEU A 63 -10.61 1.21 -10.26
C LEU A 63 -10.84 0.04 -9.31
N ASN A 64 -11.94 0.05 -8.55
CA ASN A 64 -12.32 -1.06 -7.68
C ASN A 64 -12.66 -2.34 -8.46
N GLY A 65 -13.36 -2.22 -9.59
CA GLY A 65 -13.71 -3.36 -10.46
C GLY A 65 -12.52 -3.89 -11.26
N GLY A 66 -11.47 -3.09 -11.45
CA GLY A 66 -10.31 -3.45 -12.27
C GLY A 66 -9.40 -4.51 -11.66
N ARG A 67 -9.63 -4.95 -10.42
CA ARG A 67 -8.79 -5.90 -9.69
C ARG A 67 -8.90 -7.33 -10.21
N THR A 68 -10.09 -7.77 -10.57
CA THR A 68 -10.36 -9.16 -10.95
C THR A 68 -10.67 -9.28 -12.45
N GLU A 69 -10.33 -10.43 -13.04
CA GLU A 69 -10.54 -10.69 -14.47
C GLU A 69 -12.02 -10.64 -14.88
N ASP A 70 -12.91 -10.96 -13.95
CA ASP A 70 -14.37 -10.93 -14.10
C ASP A 70 -14.98 -9.58 -13.74
N GLY A 71 -14.16 -8.56 -13.44
CA GLY A 71 -14.62 -7.21 -13.17
C GLY A 71 -15.36 -6.60 -14.35
N ILE A 72 -16.69 -6.40 -14.21
CA ILE A 72 -17.56 -5.86 -15.27
C ILE A 72 -18.26 -4.61 -14.76
N PHE A 73 -18.24 -3.56 -15.56
CA PHE A 73 -19.01 -2.35 -15.35
C PHE A 73 -20.13 -2.25 -16.38
N TRP A 74 -21.36 -2.02 -15.94
CA TRP A 74 -22.52 -1.89 -16.81
C TRP A 74 -22.89 -0.43 -17.03
N ARG A 75 -23.15 -0.07 -18.27
CA ARG A 75 -23.63 1.26 -18.63
C ARG A 75 -24.84 1.18 -19.53
N SER A 76 -25.84 2.01 -19.27
CA SER A 76 -26.96 2.21 -20.18
C SER A 76 -26.49 3.02 -21.38
N LYS A 77 -26.83 2.54 -22.59
CA LYS A 77 -26.59 3.24 -23.83
C LYS A 77 -27.98 3.52 -24.45
N GLY A 78 -28.37 4.79 -24.50
CA GLY A 78 -29.56 5.21 -25.21
C GLY A 78 -29.34 5.11 -26.72
N ASP A 79 -30.31 4.61 -27.45
CA ASP A 79 -30.31 4.52 -28.92
C ASP A 79 -30.74 5.84 -29.59
N GLY A 80 -31.03 6.88 -28.80
CA GLY A 80 -31.59 8.16 -29.28
C GLY A 80 -33.06 8.12 -29.63
N LYS A 81 -33.73 6.97 -29.51
CA LYS A 81 -35.17 6.76 -29.80
C LYS A 81 -36.00 6.45 -28.56
N GLY A 82 -35.36 6.53 -27.36
CA GLY A 82 -36.02 6.30 -26.09
C GLY A 82 -35.86 4.89 -25.54
N ASP A 83 -35.16 4.00 -26.25
CA ASP A 83 -34.84 2.69 -25.76
C ASP A 83 -33.41 2.71 -25.16
N PHE A 84 -33.18 1.90 -24.11
CA PHE A 84 -31.93 1.84 -23.40
C PHE A 84 -31.41 0.40 -23.39
N ASP A 85 -30.26 0.20 -23.99
CA ASP A 85 -29.57 -1.07 -23.96
C ASP A 85 -28.43 -1.01 -22.91
N ALA A 86 -28.22 -2.11 -22.20
CA ALA A 86 -27.15 -2.23 -21.22
C ALA A 86 -25.88 -2.78 -21.89
N THR A 87 -24.82 -1.98 -21.87
CA THR A 87 -23.51 -2.38 -22.40
C THR A 87 -22.56 -2.68 -21.25
N SER A 88 -21.94 -3.86 -21.27
CA SER A 88 -20.92 -4.26 -20.32
C SER A 88 -19.51 -3.85 -20.79
N PHE A 89 -18.67 -3.49 -19.84
CA PHE A 89 -17.25 -3.19 -20.05
C PHE A 89 -16.41 -3.98 -19.06
N GLY A 90 -15.44 -4.75 -19.54
CA GLY A 90 -14.39 -5.32 -18.69
C GLY A 90 -13.55 -4.19 -18.12
N THR A 91 -13.25 -4.28 -16.83
CA THR A 91 -12.48 -3.25 -16.12
C THR A 91 -11.11 -3.72 -15.67
N HIS A 92 -10.80 -5.02 -15.84
CA HIS A 92 -9.53 -5.60 -15.40
C HIS A 92 -8.34 -4.95 -16.11
N CYS A 93 -7.52 -4.22 -15.35
CA CYS A 93 -6.32 -3.57 -15.86
C CYS A 93 -5.41 -3.14 -14.72
N ALA A 94 -4.11 -3.07 -15.00
CA ALA A 94 -3.16 -2.49 -14.08
C ALA A 94 -3.24 -0.95 -14.12
N ALA A 95 -3.23 -0.31 -12.96
CA ALA A 95 -3.22 1.14 -12.85
C ALA A 95 -2.19 1.62 -11.82
N ALA A 96 -1.46 2.68 -12.15
CA ALA A 96 -0.60 3.40 -11.22
C ALA A 96 -1.03 4.87 -11.15
N LEU A 97 -1.27 5.34 -9.94
CA LEU A 97 -1.72 6.71 -9.68
C LEU A 97 -0.62 7.46 -8.93
N ALA A 98 -0.32 8.68 -9.36
CA ALA A 98 0.56 9.58 -8.63
C ALA A 98 -0.12 10.92 -8.37
N GLY A 99 0.08 11.48 -7.19
CA GLY A 99 -0.52 12.75 -6.80
C GLY A 99 0.08 13.29 -5.50
N ILE A 100 -0.32 14.49 -5.12
CA ILE A 100 0.07 15.12 -3.86
C ILE A 100 -0.98 14.79 -2.81
N GLN A 101 -0.55 14.20 -1.68
CA GLN A 101 -1.46 13.78 -0.61
C GLN A 101 -2.61 12.89 -1.14
N LEU A 102 -2.32 12.01 -2.09
CA LEU A 102 -3.33 11.23 -2.77
C LEU A 102 -4.04 10.26 -1.82
N GLN A 103 -3.33 9.67 -0.85
CA GLN A 103 -3.91 8.79 0.16
C GLN A 103 -5.09 9.44 0.93
N SER A 104 -4.94 10.70 1.32
CA SER A 104 -6.02 11.41 2.04
C SER A 104 -7.22 11.82 1.17
N ARG A 105 -7.21 11.47 -0.12
CA ARG A 105 -8.23 11.85 -1.11
C ARG A 105 -8.91 10.65 -1.75
N LEU A 106 -8.20 9.53 -1.85
CA LEU A 106 -8.75 8.29 -2.36
C LEU A 106 -9.74 7.68 -1.37
N ALA A 107 -10.73 6.98 -1.90
CA ALA A 107 -11.62 6.16 -1.10
C ALA A 107 -10.83 5.00 -0.46
N ASP A 108 -11.18 4.64 0.77
CA ASP A 108 -10.55 3.54 1.51
C ASP A 108 -10.57 2.23 0.72
N THR A 109 -11.65 2.01 -0.05
CA THR A 109 -11.78 0.83 -0.93
C THR A 109 -10.73 0.75 -2.04
N ILE A 110 -10.21 1.89 -2.52
CA ILE A 110 -9.09 1.93 -3.48
C ILE A 110 -7.78 1.70 -2.73
N LEU A 111 -7.60 2.33 -1.57
CA LEU A 111 -6.38 2.18 -0.76
C LEU A 111 -6.17 0.75 -0.32
N ASP A 112 -7.20 0.07 0.16
CA ASP A 112 -7.18 -1.35 0.55
C ASP A 112 -6.70 -2.28 -0.59
N ARG A 113 -6.89 -1.85 -1.84
CA ARG A 113 -6.50 -2.60 -3.04
C ARG A 113 -5.23 -2.09 -3.70
N SER A 114 -4.57 -1.12 -3.09
CA SER A 114 -3.39 -0.46 -3.67
C SER A 114 -2.14 -0.75 -2.86
N ILE A 115 -1.02 -0.89 -3.57
CA ILE A 115 0.30 -0.88 -2.96
C ILE A 115 0.77 0.58 -2.96
N VAL A 116 0.94 1.14 -1.76
CA VAL A 116 1.29 2.55 -1.61
C VAL A 116 2.80 2.72 -1.52
N ILE A 117 3.36 3.53 -2.41
CA ILE A 117 4.79 3.86 -2.42
C ILE A 117 4.96 5.31 -1.95
N GLN A 118 5.45 5.50 -0.74
CA GLN A 118 5.75 6.81 -0.17
C GLN A 118 7.03 7.38 -0.78
N MET A 119 6.89 8.44 -1.56
CA MET A 119 8.04 9.11 -2.17
C MET A 119 8.47 10.33 -1.35
N ARG A 120 9.72 10.36 -0.91
CA ARG A 120 10.31 11.48 -0.17
C ARG A 120 11.11 12.38 -1.12
N ARG A 121 11.22 13.67 -0.76
CA ARG A 121 12.10 14.58 -1.47
C ARG A 121 13.57 14.24 -1.18
N ALA A 122 14.38 14.12 -2.23
CA ALA A 122 15.81 13.86 -2.06
C ALA A 122 16.49 15.00 -1.30
N LYS A 123 17.36 14.64 -0.36
CA LYS A 123 18.22 15.61 0.36
C LYS A 123 19.27 16.18 -0.60
N PRO A 124 19.79 17.42 -0.36
CA PRO A 124 20.90 17.94 -1.13
C PRO A 124 22.09 16.98 -1.15
N GLY A 125 22.66 16.71 -2.32
CA GLY A 125 23.78 15.77 -2.49
C GLY A 125 23.41 14.29 -2.57
N GLN A 126 22.17 13.91 -2.29
CA GLN A 126 21.70 12.51 -2.35
C GLN A 126 21.56 12.02 -3.79
N LEU A 127 21.24 12.92 -4.73
CA LEU A 127 21.11 12.56 -6.15
C LEU A 127 22.47 12.62 -6.83
N LYS A 128 23.01 11.48 -7.21
CA LYS A 128 24.28 11.37 -7.96
C LYS A 128 24.16 11.96 -9.37
N GLN A 129 23.03 11.77 -10.03
CA GLN A 129 22.78 12.27 -11.39
C GLN A 129 21.37 12.83 -11.55
N ARG A 130 21.21 13.78 -12.47
CA ARG A 130 19.88 14.30 -12.86
C ARG A 130 19.27 13.43 -13.94
N PHE A 131 18.03 13.03 -13.77
CA PHE A 131 17.28 12.34 -14.80
C PHE A 131 17.05 13.25 -16.03
N ARG A 132 17.46 12.78 -17.20
CA ARG A 132 17.28 13.47 -18.48
C ARG A 132 16.45 12.60 -19.41
N ARG A 133 15.18 12.97 -19.63
CA ARG A 133 14.20 12.15 -20.40
C ARG A 133 14.77 11.67 -21.73
N ARG A 134 15.36 12.55 -22.55
CA ARG A 134 15.90 12.19 -23.87
C ARG A 134 17.04 11.16 -23.81
N LYS A 135 17.84 11.18 -22.75
CA LYS A 135 18.97 10.26 -22.57
C LYS A 135 18.53 8.93 -21.97
N HIS A 136 17.70 8.98 -20.92
CA HIS A 136 17.45 7.82 -20.08
C HIS A 136 16.22 7.01 -20.51
N LEU A 137 15.15 7.64 -21.03
CA LEU A 137 13.94 6.88 -21.43
C LEU A 137 14.19 5.81 -22.51
N PRO A 138 15.06 6.00 -23.51
CA PRO A 138 15.38 4.94 -24.48
C PRO A 138 16.01 3.69 -23.84
N ILE A 139 16.77 3.86 -22.74
CA ILE A 139 17.37 2.76 -22.00
C ILE A 139 16.26 1.93 -21.35
N PHE A 140 15.32 2.59 -20.67
CA PHE A 140 14.17 1.92 -20.05
C PHE A 140 13.25 1.26 -21.07
N GLN A 141 13.11 1.83 -22.27
CA GLN A 141 12.35 1.16 -23.34
C GLN A 141 12.98 -0.18 -23.72
N LYS A 142 14.31 -0.26 -23.87
CA LYS A 142 15.00 -1.53 -24.13
C LYS A 142 14.80 -2.54 -22.99
N HIS A 143 14.79 -2.09 -21.73
CA HIS A 143 14.46 -2.95 -20.62
C HIS A 143 13.00 -3.43 -20.69
N GLY A 144 12.06 -2.58 -21.09
CA GLY A 144 10.67 -2.96 -21.32
C GLY A 144 10.50 -4.06 -22.37
N GLU A 145 11.22 -3.96 -23.49
CA GLU A 145 11.22 -5.00 -24.54
C GLU A 145 11.72 -6.37 -24.01
N ARG A 146 12.71 -6.34 -23.12
CA ARG A 146 13.23 -7.55 -22.48
C ARG A 146 12.25 -8.13 -21.46
N LEU A 147 11.62 -7.25 -20.63
CA LEU A 147 10.57 -7.68 -19.71
C LEU A 147 9.40 -8.30 -20.44
N LEU A 148 8.96 -7.70 -21.55
CA LEU A 148 7.90 -8.26 -22.37
C LEU A 148 8.25 -9.66 -22.90
N ARG A 149 9.48 -9.85 -23.38
CA ARG A 149 9.94 -11.15 -23.80
C ARG A 149 9.91 -12.16 -22.66
N TRP A 150 10.47 -11.79 -21.50
CA TRP A 150 10.44 -12.66 -20.32
C TRP A 150 9.01 -13.03 -19.91
N CYS A 151 8.08 -12.06 -19.86
CA CYS A 151 6.68 -12.33 -19.56
C CYS A 151 6.04 -13.30 -20.56
N ASN A 152 6.36 -13.17 -21.85
CA ASN A 152 5.84 -14.06 -22.87
C ASN A 152 6.43 -15.49 -22.74
N ASP A 153 7.70 -15.61 -22.45
CA ASP A 153 8.40 -16.88 -22.28
C ASP A 153 7.91 -17.63 -21.02
N HIS A 154 7.48 -16.90 -19.98
CA HIS A 154 7.00 -17.48 -18.71
C HIS A 154 5.47 -17.39 -18.52
N LYS A 155 4.72 -17.06 -19.56
CA LYS A 155 3.28 -16.78 -19.47
C LYS A 155 2.48 -17.92 -18.81
N GLU A 156 2.73 -19.16 -19.24
CA GLU A 156 2.01 -20.33 -18.72
C GLU A 156 2.45 -20.65 -17.28
N GLN A 157 3.73 -20.48 -16.97
CA GLN A 157 4.24 -20.64 -15.61
C GLN A 157 3.61 -19.60 -14.67
N LEU A 158 3.55 -18.33 -15.09
CA LEU A 158 2.90 -17.27 -14.31
C LEU A 158 1.41 -17.54 -14.03
N ARG A 159 0.72 -18.12 -15.01
CA ARG A 159 -0.71 -18.47 -14.86
C ARG A 159 -0.97 -19.62 -13.90
N SER A 160 -0.08 -20.59 -13.86
CA SER A 160 -0.20 -21.79 -13.03
C SER A 160 0.50 -21.66 -11.68
N HIS A 161 1.36 -20.64 -11.50
CA HIS A 161 2.14 -20.47 -10.30
C HIS A 161 1.24 -20.12 -9.12
N GLN A 162 1.39 -20.85 -8.03
CA GLN A 162 0.77 -20.55 -6.75
C GLN A 162 1.89 -20.06 -5.82
N PRO A 163 1.94 -18.75 -5.55
CA PRO A 163 3.00 -18.18 -4.72
C PRO A 163 2.87 -18.68 -3.29
N ASN A 164 3.99 -18.98 -2.67
CA ASN A 164 4.04 -19.29 -1.26
C ASN A 164 3.91 -17.95 -0.48
N ILE A 165 2.74 -17.70 0.07
CA ILE A 165 2.42 -16.53 0.90
C ILE A 165 2.12 -17.07 2.30
N PRO A 166 2.71 -16.50 3.38
CA PRO A 166 2.47 -16.93 4.74
C PRO A 166 0.99 -16.78 5.15
N ASP A 167 0.46 -17.73 5.93
CA ASP A 167 -0.94 -17.76 6.41
C ASP A 167 -1.30 -16.54 7.28
N GLU A 168 -0.32 -15.84 7.83
CA GLU A 168 -0.51 -14.61 8.60
C GLU A 168 -0.93 -13.41 7.75
N VAL A 169 -0.82 -13.50 6.44
CA VAL A 169 -1.26 -12.47 5.49
C VAL A 169 -2.77 -12.64 5.28
N ASP A 170 -3.55 -11.61 5.57
CA ASP A 170 -4.99 -11.68 5.37
C ASP A 170 -5.36 -11.76 3.87
N GLY A 171 -6.54 -12.31 3.56
CA GLY A 171 -6.95 -12.59 2.19
C GLY A 171 -6.99 -11.35 1.27
N ARG A 172 -7.15 -10.12 1.80
CA ARG A 172 -7.12 -8.89 0.97
C ARG A 172 -5.70 -8.51 0.61
N ASP A 173 -4.77 -8.62 1.55
CA ASP A 173 -3.36 -8.37 1.30
C ASP A 173 -2.77 -9.49 0.42
N GLU A 174 -3.16 -10.74 0.64
CA GLU A 174 -2.82 -11.84 -0.25
C GLU A 174 -3.21 -11.52 -1.70
N ASP A 175 -4.48 -11.22 -1.95
CA ASP A 175 -4.99 -10.87 -3.27
C ASP A 175 -4.22 -9.71 -3.93
N LYS A 176 -3.90 -8.68 -3.15
CA LYS A 176 -3.19 -7.48 -3.61
C LYS A 176 -1.76 -7.76 -4.06
N TRP A 177 -1.07 -8.64 -3.33
CA TRP A 177 0.33 -8.95 -3.56
C TRP A 177 0.57 -10.19 -4.41
N TYR A 178 -0.46 -11.03 -4.60
CA TYR A 178 -0.38 -12.33 -5.28
C TYR A 178 0.43 -12.28 -6.59
N SER A 179 0.04 -11.42 -7.51
CA SER A 179 0.69 -11.33 -8.83
C SER A 179 2.15 -10.86 -8.73
N LEU A 180 2.46 -9.93 -7.82
CA LEU A 180 3.82 -9.44 -7.66
C LEU A 180 4.73 -10.48 -7.01
N ILE A 181 4.23 -11.22 -6.02
CA ILE A 181 4.98 -12.29 -5.36
C ILE A 181 5.20 -13.44 -6.34
N SER A 182 4.19 -13.80 -7.14
CA SER A 182 4.34 -14.80 -8.21
C SER A 182 5.47 -14.44 -9.17
N ILE A 183 5.49 -13.21 -9.66
CA ILE A 183 6.55 -12.70 -10.55
C ILE A 183 7.90 -12.75 -9.84
N ALA A 184 7.98 -12.30 -8.60
CA ALA A 184 9.23 -12.23 -7.86
C ALA A 184 9.82 -13.62 -7.56
N GLN A 185 8.98 -14.57 -7.14
CA GLN A 185 9.41 -15.96 -6.88
C GLN A 185 9.88 -16.68 -8.15
N LEU A 186 9.19 -16.47 -9.29
CA LEU A 186 9.63 -17.01 -10.58
C LEU A 186 10.90 -16.33 -11.09
N ALA A 187 11.12 -15.06 -10.77
CA ALA A 187 12.33 -14.36 -11.16
C ALA A 187 13.57 -14.86 -10.39
N SER A 188 13.50 -14.94 -9.08
CA SER A 188 14.52 -15.59 -8.23
C SER A 188 14.03 -15.75 -6.79
N ALA A 189 14.61 -16.70 -6.06
CA ALA A 189 14.35 -16.89 -4.62
C ALA A 189 14.68 -15.61 -3.80
N GLU A 190 15.73 -14.88 -4.18
CA GLU A 190 16.11 -13.61 -3.52
C GLU A 190 15.02 -12.54 -3.67
N TRP A 191 14.48 -12.35 -4.87
CA TRP A 191 13.40 -11.40 -5.11
C TRP A 191 12.11 -11.81 -4.43
N GLY A 192 11.79 -13.11 -4.44
CA GLY A 192 10.65 -13.65 -3.69
C GLY A 192 10.74 -13.33 -2.20
N SER A 193 11.88 -13.64 -1.57
CA SER A 193 12.14 -13.35 -0.14
C SER A 193 12.11 -11.84 0.16
N LYS A 194 12.73 -11.02 -0.68
CA LYS A 194 12.70 -9.57 -0.52
C LYS A 194 11.27 -9.02 -0.53
N LEU A 195 10.46 -9.48 -1.47
CA LEU A 195 9.09 -8.99 -1.61
C LEU A 195 8.19 -9.47 -0.49
N LEU A 196 8.31 -10.73 -0.06
CA LEU A 196 7.61 -11.24 1.13
C LEU A 196 7.97 -10.46 2.39
N ASN A 197 9.25 -10.13 2.60
CA ASN A 197 9.66 -9.28 3.72
C ASN A 197 9.07 -7.87 3.65
N ILE A 198 8.88 -7.31 2.46
CA ILE A 198 8.20 -6.02 2.29
C ILE A 198 6.73 -6.15 2.64
N LEU A 199 6.05 -7.18 2.14
CA LEU A 199 4.65 -7.48 2.46
C LEU A 199 4.45 -7.60 3.97
N LEU A 200 5.21 -8.45 4.64
CA LEU A 200 5.10 -8.69 6.08
C LEU A 200 5.39 -7.43 6.93
N ARG A 201 6.20 -6.50 6.42
CA ARG A 201 6.40 -5.19 7.06
C ARG A 201 5.27 -4.21 6.80
N GLN A 202 4.58 -4.32 5.65
CA GLN A 202 3.45 -3.45 5.29
C GLN A 202 2.12 -3.96 5.80
N THR A 203 1.99 -5.28 6.03
CA THR A 203 0.82 -5.87 6.67
C THR A 203 0.78 -5.37 8.12
N PRO A 204 -0.25 -4.90 8.58
CA PRO A 204 -0.82 -3.86 9.39
C PRO A 204 0.09 -2.72 9.92
N GLN A 205 1.36 -2.62 9.54
CA GLN A 205 2.21 -1.49 10.01
C GLN A 205 1.99 -0.19 9.25
N ASP A 206 1.49 -0.24 8.01
CA ASP A 206 1.30 0.93 7.14
C ASP A 206 -0.17 1.24 6.80
N ALA A 207 -1.13 0.43 7.24
CA ALA A 207 -2.49 0.92 7.34
C ALA A 207 -2.43 2.09 8.32
N GLU A 208 -2.60 3.31 7.83
CA GLU A 208 -2.71 4.55 8.63
C GLU A 208 -3.97 4.53 9.52
N ASP A 209 -4.31 3.39 10.06
CA ASP A 209 -5.31 3.29 11.08
C ASP A 209 -4.68 3.75 12.40
N VAL A 210 -4.93 4.98 12.73
CA VAL A 210 -4.54 5.60 14.00
C VAL A 210 -4.81 4.68 15.19
N VAL A 211 -5.82 3.82 15.07
CA VAL A 211 -6.19 2.83 16.09
C VAL A 211 -5.14 1.73 16.23
N ILE A 212 -4.58 1.26 15.12
CA ILE A 212 -3.53 0.24 15.13
C ILE A 212 -2.26 0.79 15.78
N HIS A 213 -1.88 2.03 15.41
CA HIS A 213 -0.77 2.71 16.07
C HIS A 213 -1.05 2.89 17.57
N LEU A 214 -2.28 3.31 17.93
CA LEU A 214 -2.67 3.43 19.32
C LEU A 214 -2.53 2.11 20.07
N LEU A 215 -3.02 1.01 19.53
CA LEU A 215 -2.94 -0.30 20.17
C LEU A 215 -1.49 -0.77 20.36
N ARG A 216 -0.62 -0.54 19.37
CA ARG A 216 0.81 -0.86 19.47
C ARG A 216 1.51 -0.05 20.55
N ASP A 217 1.28 1.24 20.56
CA ASP A 217 1.90 2.14 21.53
C ASP A 217 1.35 1.91 22.94
N CYS A 218 0.04 1.64 23.07
CA CYS A 218 -0.55 1.19 24.32
C CYS A 218 0.08 -0.13 24.80
N ARG A 219 0.34 -1.11 23.90
CA ARG A 219 0.99 -2.36 24.29
C ARG A 219 2.40 -2.13 24.79
N ARG A 220 3.20 -1.31 24.11
CA ARG A 220 4.55 -0.97 24.54
C ARG A 220 4.56 -0.29 25.91
N LEU A 221 3.60 0.62 26.16
CA LEU A 221 3.41 1.24 27.47
C LEU A 221 2.99 0.24 28.54
N LEU A 222 2.13 -0.73 28.22
CA LEU A 222 1.73 -1.82 29.12
C LEU A 222 2.88 -2.79 29.42
N ASP A 223 3.83 -2.94 28.55
CA ASP A 223 5.03 -3.76 28.76
C ASP A 223 6.15 -2.98 29.47
N GLY A 224 6.10 -1.64 29.43
CA GLY A 224 7.05 -0.71 30.05
C GLY A 224 6.48 0.01 31.27
N GLU A 225 6.07 1.28 31.10
CA GLU A 225 5.67 2.20 32.17
C GLU A 225 4.47 1.68 32.99
N PHE A 226 3.49 1.03 32.33
CA PHE A 226 2.28 0.49 32.96
C PHE A 226 2.35 -1.00 33.25
N ASN A 227 3.57 -1.57 33.33
CA ASN A 227 3.71 -3.00 33.57
C ASN A 227 3.07 -3.42 34.91
N GLY A 228 2.21 -4.45 34.84
CA GLY A 228 1.47 -4.95 36.02
C GLY A 228 0.26 -4.11 36.42
N VAL A 229 0.02 -2.96 35.81
CA VAL A 229 -1.18 -2.13 36.06
C VAL A 229 -2.42 -2.77 35.42
N LYS A 230 -3.47 -3.03 36.22
CA LYS A 230 -4.67 -3.74 35.75
C LYS A 230 -5.68 -2.82 35.04
N ALA A 231 -5.67 -1.55 35.35
CA ALA A 231 -6.60 -0.57 34.78
C ALA A 231 -5.97 0.82 34.79
N ILE A 232 -6.17 1.56 33.68
CA ILE A 232 -5.54 2.86 33.45
C ILE A 232 -6.63 3.84 33.02
N ARG A 233 -6.61 5.03 33.59
CA ARG A 233 -7.58 6.09 33.27
C ARG A 233 -7.32 6.66 31.87
N PRO A 234 -8.37 7.11 31.17
CA PRO A 234 -8.18 7.75 29.84
C PRO A 234 -7.24 8.97 29.86
N ALA A 235 -7.20 9.70 30.98
CA ALA A 235 -6.30 10.82 31.15
C ALA A 235 -4.83 10.40 31.28
N GLU A 236 -4.56 9.31 31.99
CA GLU A 236 -3.22 8.75 32.14
C GLU A 236 -2.71 8.22 30.79
N TRP A 237 -3.57 7.54 30.02
CA TRP A 237 -3.24 7.15 28.64
C TRP A 237 -2.89 8.35 27.76
N ALA A 238 -3.68 9.42 27.80
CA ALA A 238 -3.42 10.61 27.00
C ALA A 238 -2.11 11.30 27.38
N ILE A 239 -1.76 11.32 28.68
CA ILE A 239 -0.49 11.88 29.18
C ILE A 239 0.68 11.02 28.70
N ALA A 240 0.63 9.71 28.92
CA ALA A 240 1.69 8.80 28.53
C ALA A 240 1.95 8.82 27.02
N LEU A 241 0.90 8.68 26.20
CA LEU A 241 1.00 8.75 24.75
C LEU A 241 1.54 10.08 24.27
N GLY A 242 1.00 11.21 24.78
CA GLY A 242 1.46 12.55 24.40
C GLY A 242 2.87 12.90 24.91
N GLY A 243 3.43 12.12 25.81
CA GLY A 243 4.82 12.23 26.28
C GLY A 243 5.82 11.38 25.52
N LEU A 244 5.38 10.51 24.60
CA LEU A 244 6.26 9.69 23.78
C LEU A 244 7.11 10.54 22.83
N PRO A 245 8.35 10.12 22.54
CA PRO A 245 9.26 10.86 21.68
C PRO A 245 8.69 10.98 20.26
N ASP A 246 8.71 12.19 19.73
CA ASP A 246 8.26 12.56 18.38
C ASP A 246 9.49 12.88 17.50
N ALA A 247 10.37 11.89 17.34
CA ALA A 247 11.51 12.00 16.44
C ALA A 247 11.20 11.38 15.08
N GLU A 248 11.81 11.93 14.00
CA GLU A 248 11.61 11.40 12.62
C GLU A 248 11.94 9.91 12.50
N ASP A 249 12.83 9.39 13.35
CA ASP A 249 13.22 7.97 13.41
C ASP A 249 12.50 7.18 14.52
N SER A 250 11.49 7.80 15.18
CA SER A 250 10.73 7.12 16.23
C SER A 250 9.78 6.09 15.64
N SER A 251 9.71 4.93 16.27
CA SER A 251 8.70 3.93 15.96
C SER A 251 7.33 4.23 16.60
N TRP A 252 7.24 5.33 17.35
CA TRP A 252 6.01 5.79 17.97
C TRP A 252 5.20 6.67 17.02
N TYR A 253 3.87 6.59 17.15
CA TYR A 253 3.00 7.53 16.44
C TYR A 253 3.11 8.94 17.04
N PRO A 254 3.00 10.04 16.24
CA PRO A 254 3.20 11.40 16.74
C PRO A 254 2.02 11.91 17.59
N TRP A 255 1.78 11.29 18.75
CA TRP A 255 0.69 11.63 19.67
C TRP A 255 0.81 13.04 20.26
N ALA A 256 2.05 13.54 20.36
CA ALA A 256 2.31 14.92 20.80
C ALA A 256 1.75 15.96 19.81
N ARG A 257 1.53 15.59 18.54
CA ARG A 257 0.98 16.44 17.48
C ARG A 257 -0.29 15.87 16.85
N TYR A 258 -1.03 15.09 17.59
CA TYR A 258 -2.23 14.39 17.10
C TYR A 258 -3.25 15.32 16.45
N HIS A 259 -3.45 16.53 16.99
CA HIS A 259 -4.34 17.55 16.43
C HIS A 259 -3.68 18.48 15.40
N GLY A 260 -2.39 18.28 15.08
CA GLY A 260 -1.63 18.99 14.06
C GLY A 260 -0.86 20.22 14.57
N ASP A 261 0.12 20.64 13.78
CA ASP A 261 1.11 21.69 14.11
C ASP A 261 0.53 23.11 14.23
N LYS A 262 -0.75 23.30 13.92
CA LYS A 262 -1.43 24.62 14.02
C LYS A 262 -1.85 25.00 15.43
N TYR A 263 -1.78 24.06 16.35
CA TYR A 263 -2.16 24.27 17.75
C TYR A 263 -0.94 24.51 18.63
N HIS A 264 -1.12 25.21 19.74
CA HIS A 264 -0.10 25.29 20.77
C HIS A 264 0.25 23.88 21.26
N GLU A 265 1.49 23.66 21.66
CA GLU A 265 2.05 22.33 21.98
C GLU A 265 1.17 21.47 22.91
N GLN A 266 0.54 22.08 23.92
CA GLN A 266 -0.38 21.37 24.82
C GLN A 266 -1.73 21.01 24.17
N ASP A 267 -2.20 21.81 23.24
CA ASP A 267 -3.47 21.59 22.54
C ASP A 267 -3.34 20.64 21.35
N ALA A 268 -2.13 20.48 20.83
CA ALA A 268 -1.81 19.57 19.74
C ALA A 268 -1.81 18.10 20.18
N ARG A 269 -1.58 17.82 21.46
CA ARG A 269 -1.47 16.44 22.00
C ARG A 269 -2.80 15.71 21.95
N ILE A 270 -2.73 14.37 21.89
CA ILE A 270 -3.89 13.50 22.06
C ILE A 270 -4.54 13.74 23.43
N LYS A 271 -5.87 13.77 23.45
CA LYS A 271 -6.68 14.01 24.65
C LYS A 271 -7.39 12.73 25.11
N SER A 272 -7.77 12.66 26.36
CA SER A 272 -8.48 11.51 26.94
C SER A 272 -9.78 11.14 26.20
N LYS A 273 -10.43 12.11 25.57
CA LYS A 273 -11.59 11.88 24.71
C LYS A 273 -11.21 11.14 23.44
N ASP A 274 -10.11 11.51 22.82
CA ASP A 274 -9.63 10.89 21.57
C ASP A 274 -9.24 9.44 21.82
N VAL A 275 -8.48 9.17 22.89
CA VAL A 275 -8.15 7.80 23.33
C VAL A 275 -9.43 6.96 23.52
N SER A 276 -10.46 7.56 24.15
CA SER A 276 -11.73 6.85 24.39
C SER A 276 -12.50 6.57 23.09
N VAL A 277 -12.45 7.46 22.12
CA VAL A 277 -13.08 7.27 20.82
C VAL A 277 -12.34 6.19 20.03
N LEU A 278 -11.02 6.29 19.94
CA LEU A 278 -10.19 5.37 19.17
C LEU A 278 -10.26 3.94 19.72
N LEU A 279 -10.10 3.74 21.02
CA LEU A 279 -10.25 2.42 21.66
C LEU A 279 -11.67 1.86 21.50
N GLY A 280 -12.68 2.75 21.48
CA GLY A 280 -14.07 2.37 21.24
C GLY A 280 -14.30 1.76 19.85
N LEU A 281 -13.52 2.14 18.83
CA LEU A 281 -13.61 1.58 17.47
C LEU A 281 -13.24 0.09 17.41
N VAL A 282 -12.37 -0.36 18.31
CA VAL A 282 -11.97 -1.76 18.46
C VAL A 282 -12.66 -2.48 19.61
N GLY A 283 -13.79 -1.94 20.08
CA GLY A 283 -14.62 -2.54 21.10
C GLY A 283 -14.12 -2.40 22.54
N VAL A 284 -12.97 -1.77 22.78
CA VAL A 284 -12.45 -1.54 24.13
C VAL A 284 -13.17 -0.35 24.73
N ARG A 285 -13.92 -0.62 25.81
CA ARG A 285 -14.75 0.41 26.45
C ARG A 285 -14.30 0.67 27.87
N LYS A 286 -14.31 1.96 28.25
CA LYS A 286 -14.12 2.36 29.64
C LYS A 286 -15.27 1.84 30.50
N ARG A 287 -14.93 1.34 31.68
CA ARG A 287 -15.87 0.87 32.68
C ARG A 287 -15.47 1.30 34.08
N THR A 288 -16.39 1.21 35.03
CA THR A 288 -16.08 1.49 36.43
C THR A 288 -15.25 0.34 37.01
N ILE A 289 -14.01 0.63 37.34
CA ILE A 289 -13.05 -0.31 37.94
C ILE A 289 -12.57 0.30 39.27
N ARG A 290 -12.29 -0.54 40.26
CA ARG A 290 -11.68 -0.03 41.51
C ARG A 290 -10.18 0.18 41.31
N ILE A 291 -9.74 1.45 41.43
CA ILE A 291 -8.33 1.85 41.43
C ILE A 291 -8.07 2.43 42.83
N ASP A 292 -7.05 1.92 43.51
CA ASP A 292 -6.68 2.31 44.88
C ASP A 292 -7.87 2.23 45.87
N GLY A 293 -8.72 1.22 45.71
CA GLY A 293 -9.87 0.96 46.57
C GLY A 293 -11.10 1.85 46.27
N LYS A 294 -11.00 2.81 45.34
CA LYS A 294 -12.11 3.71 44.94
C LYS A 294 -12.62 3.35 43.54
N PRO A 295 -13.94 3.46 43.30
CA PRO A 295 -14.49 3.28 41.97
C PRO A 295 -14.03 4.42 41.05
N ASP A 296 -13.49 4.09 39.88
CA ASP A 296 -13.07 5.07 38.88
C ASP A 296 -13.36 4.58 37.46
N THR A 297 -13.36 5.46 36.49
CA THR A 297 -13.61 5.15 35.08
C THR A 297 -12.28 4.90 34.35
N ALA A 298 -12.04 3.67 33.95
CA ALA A 298 -10.77 3.26 33.34
C ALA A 298 -10.97 2.20 32.24
N PHE A 299 -9.92 1.97 31.49
CA PHE A 299 -9.77 0.83 30.57
C PHE A 299 -9.05 -0.30 31.27
N ALA A 300 -9.54 -1.53 31.12
CA ALA A 300 -8.83 -2.71 31.59
C ALA A 300 -7.63 -3.02 30.66
N SER A 301 -6.46 -3.22 31.24
CA SER A 301 -5.24 -3.51 30.48
C SER A 301 -5.35 -4.81 29.67
N GLU A 302 -6.07 -5.79 30.18
CA GLU A 302 -6.32 -7.08 29.50
C GLU A 302 -7.15 -6.91 28.23
N GLU A 303 -8.16 -6.03 28.23
CA GLU A 303 -8.98 -5.75 27.04
C GLU A 303 -8.15 -5.07 25.94
N ILE A 304 -7.23 -4.17 26.32
CA ILE A 304 -6.33 -3.52 25.35
C ILE A 304 -5.35 -4.56 24.78
N ARG A 305 -4.81 -5.47 25.61
CA ARG A 305 -3.96 -6.57 25.15
C ARG A 305 -4.68 -7.49 24.16
N SER A 306 -5.91 -7.88 24.48
CA SER A 306 -6.73 -8.71 23.59
C SER A 306 -7.07 -8.00 22.28
N ALA A 307 -7.41 -6.72 22.33
CA ALA A 307 -7.63 -5.93 21.12
C ALA A 307 -6.35 -5.83 20.28
N GLN A 308 -5.19 -5.64 20.91
CA GLN A 308 -3.91 -5.60 20.20
C GLN A 308 -3.61 -6.94 19.50
N GLU A 309 -3.83 -8.06 20.13
CA GLU A 309 -3.65 -9.39 19.51
C GLU A 309 -4.58 -9.61 18.32
N THR A 310 -5.79 -9.03 18.37
CA THR A 310 -6.79 -9.17 17.30
C THR A 310 -6.55 -8.22 16.13
N TYR A 311 -6.25 -6.94 16.42
CA TYR A 311 -6.24 -5.88 15.40
C TYR A 311 -4.83 -5.39 15.05
N ALA A 312 -3.83 -5.64 15.90
CA ALA A 312 -2.45 -5.19 15.72
C ALA A 312 -1.46 -6.27 16.18
N PRO A 313 -1.53 -7.50 15.64
CA PRO A 313 -0.59 -8.55 16.02
C PRO A 313 0.85 -8.13 15.74
N MET A 314 1.79 -8.60 16.55
CA MET A 314 3.21 -8.35 16.29
C MET A 314 3.62 -9.08 15.00
N ALA A 315 4.26 -8.37 14.08
CA ALA A 315 4.81 -8.97 12.89
C ALA A 315 5.86 -10.03 13.28
N LYS A 316 5.64 -11.26 12.87
CA LYS A 316 6.66 -12.32 12.97
C LYS A 316 7.71 -12.08 11.90
N HIS A 317 8.98 -12.23 12.25
CA HIS A 317 10.07 -12.22 11.28
C HIS A 317 9.97 -13.52 10.47
N TYR A 318 9.71 -13.42 9.19
CA TYR A 318 9.74 -14.56 8.28
C TYR A 318 11.21 -14.84 7.91
N GLU A 319 11.73 -15.96 8.38
CA GLU A 319 12.96 -16.55 7.82
C GLU A 319 12.49 -17.50 6.71
N PRO A 320 12.84 -17.25 5.43
CA PRO A 320 12.44 -18.14 4.35
C PRO A 320 13.04 -19.52 4.61
N GLU A 321 12.20 -20.56 4.63
CA GLU A 321 12.68 -21.91 4.42
C GLU A 321 13.43 -21.92 3.08
N GLU A 322 14.58 -22.55 3.02
CA GLU A 322 15.35 -22.66 1.78
C GLU A 322 14.43 -23.23 0.68
N TYR A 323 14.01 -22.35 -0.23
CA TYR A 323 13.29 -22.75 -1.41
C TYR A 323 14.22 -23.63 -2.25
N THR A 324 14.03 -24.92 -2.20
CA THR A 324 14.60 -25.88 -3.17
C THR A 324 13.69 -25.86 -4.40
N PRO A 325 14.13 -25.28 -5.54
CA PRO A 325 13.40 -25.44 -6.80
C PRO A 325 13.27 -26.92 -7.07
N GLY A 326 12.06 -27.38 -7.37
CA GLY A 326 11.85 -28.76 -7.77
C GLY A 326 12.83 -29.13 -8.88
N LEU A 327 13.61 -30.16 -8.65
CA LEU A 327 14.65 -30.72 -9.52
C LEU A 327 14.03 -31.44 -10.76
N ASP A 328 13.18 -30.74 -11.52
CA ASP A 328 12.60 -31.29 -12.75
C ASP A 328 12.66 -30.30 -13.92
N SER A 329 13.81 -29.63 -14.11
CA SER A 329 14.17 -29.11 -15.43
C SER A 329 15.69 -29.10 -15.58
N GLU A 330 16.19 -30.09 -16.28
CA GLU A 330 17.58 -30.17 -16.79
C GLU A 330 17.88 -29.12 -17.88
N ASP A 331 17.11 -28.07 -18.00
CA ASP A 331 17.37 -26.99 -18.94
C ASP A 331 17.98 -25.79 -18.19
N GLY A 332 19.31 -25.73 -18.30
CA GLY A 332 20.19 -24.73 -17.67
C GLY A 332 19.96 -23.28 -18.07
N ASN A 333 18.77 -22.73 -17.79
CA ASN A 333 18.38 -21.40 -18.22
C ASN A 333 18.08 -20.43 -17.04
N GLY A 334 18.45 -20.80 -15.80
CA GLY A 334 18.28 -19.94 -14.61
C GLY A 334 19.36 -18.87 -14.43
N SER A 335 20.48 -18.92 -15.19
CA SER A 335 21.63 -18.05 -14.95
C SER A 335 21.50 -16.63 -15.53
N TRP A 336 20.65 -16.43 -16.52
CA TRP A 336 20.62 -15.16 -17.24
C TRP A 336 19.96 -13.98 -16.47
N ILE A 337 19.12 -14.26 -15.46
CA ILE A 337 18.59 -13.18 -14.59
C ILE A 337 19.68 -12.70 -13.64
N SER A 338 20.49 -13.62 -13.07
CA SER A 338 21.63 -13.24 -12.21
C SER A 338 22.73 -12.54 -13.03
N ASP A 339 23.02 -13.00 -14.24
CA ASP A 339 23.93 -12.33 -15.17
C ASP A 339 23.39 -10.97 -15.63
N TYR A 340 22.07 -10.84 -15.66
CA TYR A 340 21.38 -9.59 -15.99
C TYR A 340 21.43 -8.56 -14.87
N VAL A 341 21.26 -9.01 -13.62
CA VAL A 341 21.40 -8.15 -12.44
C VAL A 341 22.87 -7.72 -12.30
N ASN A 342 23.81 -8.63 -12.46
CA ASN A 342 25.24 -8.33 -12.32
C ASN A 342 25.80 -7.49 -13.48
N HIS A 343 25.34 -7.71 -14.74
CA HIS A 343 25.72 -6.83 -15.89
C HIS A 343 24.95 -5.49 -15.88
N SER A 344 23.80 -5.41 -15.19
CA SER A 344 23.08 -4.16 -15.07
C SER A 344 23.63 -3.29 -13.95
N GLU A 345 24.36 -3.83 -12.97
CA GLU A 345 25.04 -3.00 -11.98
C GLU A 345 26.10 -2.09 -12.62
N GLU A 346 26.89 -2.58 -13.58
CA GLU A 346 27.84 -1.72 -14.31
C GLU A 346 27.16 -0.70 -15.24
N VAL A 347 26.00 -1.03 -15.81
CA VAL A 347 25.25 -0.10 -16.70
C VAL A 347 24.29 0.78 -15.90
N ILE A 348 23.86 0.32 -14.73
CA ILE A 348 22.95 1.02 -13.83
C ILE A 348 23.70 2.05 -12.98
N GLU A 349 24.94 1.82 -12.57
CA GLU A 349 25.73 2.84 -11.88
C GLU A 349 25.86 4.13 -12.70
N ASP A 350 25.87 4.02 -14.03
CA ASP A 350 25.92 5.19 -14.94
C ASP A 350 24.52 5.72 -15.36
N ALA A 351 23.42 4.98 -15.15
CA ALA A 351 22.12 5.29 -15.76
C ALA A 351 21.02 5.72 -14.79
N ILE A 352 21.10 5.39 -13.50
CA ILE A 352 20.00 5.66 -12.55
C ILE A 352 20.46 6.56 -11.41
N PRO A 353 19.98 7.80 -11.34
CA PRO A 353 20.09 8.63 -10.15
C PRO A 353 18.86 8.36 -9.26
N PHE A 354 18.97 7.47 -8.31
CA PHE A 354 18.08 7.43 -7.17
C PHE A 354 18.72 8.09 -5.95
#